data_5078783a3f8b54ca38fe22248ba4077a
#
_entry.id   5078783a3f8b54ca38fe22248ba4077a
#
_cell.length_a   1.000
_cell.length_b   1.000
_cell.length_c   1.000
_cell.angle_alpha   90.00
_cell.angle_beta   90.00
_cell.angle_gamma   90.00
#
_symmetry.space_group_name_H-M   'P 1'
#
loop_
_entity.id
_entity.type
_entity.pdbx_description
1 polymer ?
#
loop_
_entity_poly.entity_id
_entity_poly.type
_entity_poly.pdbx_seq_one_letter_code
_entity_poly.pdbx_strand_id
1 'polypeptide(L)'
;CITALISAISLLISVANYRKSKPKLKIAIADRKWDCFFGTAISENHPAISSCICGAYISIVNNSPVAITISEVSMMLGKEKLRLIDNRNSYWDVVRFSFEDKDGEITMDQIGIYYKDSGLKLPYKINAYDTLTASVLFHNFPVQIKRRCKGMIVLTTAIGNIKKRVMMVEYNKDYQDAEYRDYLCYCRSLEKTK
;
A
#
# COMPACT_ATOMS: atom_id res chain seq x y z
N CYS A 1 -48.41 15.53 -22.40
CA CYS A 1 -47.38 16.27 -21.62
C CYS A 1 -47.03 15.63 -20.27
N ILE A 2 -47.99 15.20 -19.45
CA ILE A 2 -47.72 14.64 -18.11
C ILE A 2 -46.89 13.35 -18.15
N THR A 3 -47.18 12.44 -19.08
CA THR A 3 -46.45 11.18 -19.27
C THR A 3 -44.97 11.39 -19.63
N ALA A 4 -44.69 12.38 -20.47
CA ALA A 4 -43.29 12.72 -20.82
C ALA A 4 -42.52 13.26 -19.62
N LEU A 5 -43.16 14.02 -18.77
CA LEU A 5 -42.57 14.59 -17.56
C LEU A 5 -42.25 13.48 -16.50
N ILE A 6 -43.18 12.54 -16.31
CA ILE A 6 -42.98 11.37 -15.45
C ILE A 6 -41.82 10.50 -15.93
N SER A 7 -41.75 10.25 -17.25
CA SER A 7 -40.69 9.46 -17.87
C SER A 7 -39.32 10.14 -17.69
N ALA A 8 -39.24 11.46 -17.85
CA ALA A 8 -38.01 12.21 -17.64
C ALA A 8 -37.54 12.16 -16.16
N ILE A 9 -38.46 12.31 -15.21
CA ILE A 9 -38.16 12.21 -13.78
C ILE A 9 -37.67 10.79 -13.43
N SER A 10 -38.34 9.74 -13.94
CA SER A 10 -37.95 8.35 -13.71
C SER A 10 -36.54 8.07 -14.27
N LEU A 11 -36.23 8.61 -15.44
CA LEU A 11 -34.90 8.48 -16.04
C LEU A 11 -33.85 9.19 -15.18
N LEU A 12 -34.12 10.40 -14.70
CA LEU A 12 -33.19 11.13 -13.83
C LEU A 12 -32.92 10.38 -12.53
N ILE A 13 -33.95 9.84 -11.90
CA ILE A 13 -33.84 9.03 -10.68
C ILE A 13 -33.00 7.77 -10.97
N SER A 14 -33.25 7.09 -12.07
CA SER A 14 -32.50 5.89 -12.47
C SER A 14 -31.04 6.20 -12.72
N VAL A 15 -30.72 7.29 -13.39
CA VAL A 15 -29.34 7.75 -13.62
C VAL A 15 -28.67 8.14 -12.31
N ALA A 16 -29.37 8.83 -11.40
CA ALA A 16 -28.85 9.20 -10.09
C ALA A 16 -28.55 7.95 -9.24
N ASN A 17 -29.47 6.97 -9.21
CA ASN A 17 -29.28 5.72 -8.51
C ASN A 17 -28.12 4.90 -9.11
N TYR A 18 -28.02 4.83 -10.43
CA TYR A 18 -26.90 4.19 -11.10
C TYR A 18 -25.56 4.83 -10.75
N ARG A 19 -25.48 6.17 -10.73
CA ARG A 19 -24.26 6.88 -10.31
C ARG A 19 -23.90 6.63 -8.84
N LYS A 20 -24.89 6.53 -7.96
CA LYS A 20 -24.68 6.21 -6.54
C LYS A 20 -24.24 4.75 -6.33
N SER A 21 -24.73 3.83 -7.15
CA SER A 21 -24.39 2.39 -7.05
C SER A 21 -23.05 2.04 -7.70
N LYS A 22 -22.41 2.96 -8.41
CA LYS A 22 -21.08 2.71 -9.01
C LYS A 22 -20.06 2.37 -7.92
N PRO A 23 -19.30 1.30 -8.11
CA PRO A 23 -18.23 0.93 -7.22
C PRO A 23 -17.19 2.05 -7.10
N LYS A 24 -16.83 2.40 -5.85
CA LYS A 24 -15.88 3.48 -5.56
C LYS A 24 -14.87 3.00 -4.54
N LEU A 25 -13.74 2.50 -5.03
CA LEU A 25 -12.58 2.24 -4.19
C LEU A 25 -11.61 3.43 -4.22
N LYS A 26 -11.05 3.73 -3.06
CA LYS A 26 -9.99 4.73 -2.91
C LYS A 26 -8.82 4.09 -2.17
N ILE A 27 -7.61 4.30 -2.68
CA ILE A 27 -6.39 3.97 -1.97
C ILE A 27 -5.96 5.22 -1.21
N ALA A 28 -5.84 5.11 0.11
CA ALA A 28 -5.19 6.07 0.97
C ALA A 28 -3.87 5.46 1.46
N ILE A 29 -2.85 6.27 1.51
CA ILE A 29 -1.57 5.96 2.12
C ILE A 29 -1.39 7.03 3.17
N ALA A 30 -0.75 6.73 4.29
CA ALA A 30 -0.51 7.72 5.32
C ALA A 30 0.03 9.00 4.69
N ASP A 31 -0.62 10.11 5.00
CA ASP A 31 -0.45 11.41 4.33
C ASP A 31 0.89 12.05 4.72
N ARG A 32 1.99 11.48 4.22
CA ARG A 32 3.35 11.89 4.55
C ARG A 32 4.20 11.93 3.30
N LYS A 33 5.30 12.68 3.34
CA LYS A 33 6.30 12.80 2.27
C LYS A 33 6.83 11.46 1.74
N TRP A 34 6.58 10.38 2.46
CA TRP A 34 7.10 9.03 2.22
C TRP A 34 5.99 7.98 2.34
N ASP A 35 5.30 7.82 1.27
CA ASP A 35 4.21 6.85 1.20
C ASP A 35 4.73 5.40 1.17
N CYS A 36 5.93 5.21 0.64
CA CYS A 36 6.53 3.90 0.42
C CYS A 36 8.04 3.94 0.65
N PHE A 37 8.59 2.82 1.13
CA PHE A 37 10.02 2.63 1.31
C PHE A 37 10.53 1.59 0.34
N PHE A 38 11.79 1.70 -0.04
CA PHE A 38 12.50 0.63 -0.73
C PHE A 38 13.93 0.51 -0.18
N GLY A 39 14.50 -0.66 -0.30
CA GLY A 39 15.87 -0.93 0.15
C GLY A 39 16.15 -2.41 0.24
N THR A 40 17.36 -2.75 0.67
CA THR A 40 17.72 -4.13 0.97
C THR A 40 17.07 -4.53 2.27
N ALA A 41 16.20 -5.51 2.20
CA ALA A 41 15.51 -6.06 3.36
C ALA A 41 16.01 -7.46 3.68
N ILE A 42 16.02 -7.80 4.96
CA ILE A 42 16.44 -9.09 5.50
C ILE A 42 15.26 -9.68 6.27
N SER A 43 14.98 -10.96 6.07
CA SER A 43 13.98 -11.68 6.86
C SER A 43 14.53 -11.97 8.25
N GLU A 44 13.77 -11.66 9.30
CA GLU A 44 14.20 -11.90 10.68
C GLU A 44 14.38 -13.39 10.99
N ASN A 45 13.39 -14.20 10.58
CA ASN A 45 13.43 -15.65 10.83
C ASN A 45 14.30 -16.41 9.82
N HIS A 46 14.68 -15.76 8.73
CA HIS A 46 15.51 -16.33 7.68
C HIS A 46 16.60 -15.33 7.24
N PRO A 47 17.59 -15.01 8.11
CA PRO A 47 18.55 -13.94 7.84
C PRO A 47 19.43 -14.15 6.60
N ALA A 48 19.53 -15.39 6.09
CA ALA A 48 20.19 -15.65 4.83
C ALA A 48 19.39 -15.16 3.60
N ILE A 49 18.10 -14.79 3.77
CA ILE A 49 17.26 -14.27 2.71
C ILE A 49 17.28 -12.75 2.76
N SER A 50 17.94 -12.17 1.77
CA SER A 50 17.94 -10.72 1.55
C SER A 50 17.45 -10.40 0.13
N SER A 51 16.75 -9.31 -0.04
CA SER A 51 16.29 -8.85 -1.36
C SER A 51 16.03 -7.35 -1.34
N CYS A 52 16.20 -6.71 -2.49
CA CYS A 52 15.72 -5.34 -2.64
C CYS A 52 14.21 -5.36 -2.84
N ILE A 53 13.50 -4.80 -1.89
CA ILE A 53 12.04 -4.77 -1.85
C ILE A 53 11.54 -3.34 -1.68
N CYS A 54 10.26 -3.15 -2.00
CA CYS A 54 9.52 -1.93 -1.71
C CYS A 54 8.33 -2.28 -0.83
N GLY A 55 8.07 -1.48 0.17
CA GLY A 55 6.95 -1.67 1.10
C GLY A 55 6.09 -0.44 1.28
N ALA A 56 4.82 -0.63 1.59
CA ALA A 56 3.89 0.42 1.96
C ALA A 56 2.86 -0.08 2.97
N TYR A 57 2.36 0.85 3.79
CA TYR A 57 1.18 0.63 4.61
C TYR A 57 0.01 1.36 3.95
N ILE A 58 -0.96 0.60 3.45
CA ILE A 58 -2.06 1.14 2.66
C ILE A 58 -3.40 0.97 3.35
N SER A 59 -4.29 1.92 3.12
CA SER A 59 -5.70 1.85 3.50
C SER A 59 -6.54 1.88 2.24
N ILE A 60 -7.41 0.89 2.07
CA ILE A 60 -8.30 0.75 0.91
C ILE A 60 -9.71 0.94 1.38
N VAL A 61 -10.34 2.02 0.95
CA VAL A 61 -11.68 2.43 1.37
C VAL A 61 -12.68 2.10 0.28
N ASN A 62 -13.68 1.30 0.62
CA ASN A 62 -14.82 1.03 -0.27
C ASN A 62 -15.96 2.00 0.06
N ASN A 63 -16.10 3.06 -0.72
CA ASN A 63 -17.17 4.07 -0.57
C ASN A 63 -18.41 3.72 -1.40
N SER A 64 -18.65 2.43 -1.64
CA SER A 64 -19.80 1.97 -2.44
C SER A 64 -20.73 1.06 -1.65
N PRO A 65 -22.00 0.95 -2.04
CA PRO A 65 -22.97 0.08 -1.39
C PRO A 65 -22.77 -1.41 -1.70
N VAL A 66 -21.77 -1.76 -2.50
CA VAL A 66 -21.49 -3.15 -2.91
C VAL A 66 -20.10 -3.58 -2.44
N ALA A 67 -19.96 -4.84 -2.09
CA ALA A 67 -18.67 -5.41 -1.78
C ALA A 67 -17.81 -5.54 -3.05
N ILE A 68 -16.51 -5.32 -2.91
CA ILE A 68 -15.56 -5.36 -4.02
C ILE A 68 -14.42 -6.31 -3.68
N THR A 69 -14.11 -7.22 -4.60
CA THR A 69 -12.99 -8.13 -4.45
C THR A 69 -11.75 -7.58 -5.14
N ILE A 70 -10.66 -7.48 -4.40
CA ILE A 70 -9.32 -7.19 -4.91
C ILE A 70 -8.68 -8.52 -5.26
N SER A 71 -8.34 -8.70 -6.52
CA SER A 71 -7.70 -9.92 -7.03
C SER A 71 -6.18 -9.83 -7.09
N GLU A 72 -5.64 -8.63 -7.30
CA GLU A 72 -4.20 -8.38 -7.40
C GLU A 72 -3.85 -6.99 -6.88
N VAL A 73 -2.68 -6.88 -6.25
CA VAL A 73 -2.03 -5.61 -5.93
C VAL A 73 -0.63 -5.64 -6.53
N SER A 74 -0.25 -4.58 -7.21
CA SER A 74 1.07 -4.44 -7.82
C SER A 74 1.61 -3.03 -7.71
N MET A 75 2.93 -2.88 -7.79
CA MET A 75 3.62 -1.61 -7.89
C MET A 75 4.15 -1.44 -9.31
N MET A 76 3.85 -0.31 -9.93
CA MET A 76 4.40 0.05 -11.25
C MET A 76 5.52 1.06 -11.09
N LEU A 77 6.69 0.76 -11.68
CA LEU A 77 7.86 1.63 -11.81
C LEU A 77 8.10 1.89 -13.29
N GLY A 78 7.53 2.97 -13.79
CA GLY A 78 7.54 3.20 -15.23
C GLY A 78 6.79 2.08 -15.98
N LYS A 79 7.53 1.25 -16.72
CA LYS A 79 6.98 0.08 -17.44
C LYS A 79 7.08 -1.23 -16.65
N GLU A 80 7.87 -1.27 -15.60
CA GLU A 80 8.08 -2.46 -14.78
C GLU A 80 6.92 -2.66 -13.80
N LYS A 81 6.47 -3.91 -13.66
CA LYS A 81 5.45 -4.32 -12.72
C LYS A 81 6.06 -5.19 -11.64
N LEU A 82 6.13 -4.67 -10.43
CA LEU A 82 6.54 -5.42 -9.25
C LEU A 82 5.35 -6.15 -8.66
N ARG A 83 5.53 -7.42 -8.34
CA ARG A 83 4.48 -8.27 -7.78
C ARG A 83 4.47 -8.19 -6.26
N LEU A 84 3.28 -8.26 -5.69
CA LEU A 84 3.09 -8.40 -4.26
C LEU A 84 3.72 -9.71 -3.76
N ILE A 85 4.40 -9.64 -2.64
CA ILE A 85 4.86 -10.82 -1.91
C ILE A 85 3.63 -11.47 -1.25
N ASP A 86 3.40 -12.75 -1.53
CA ASP A 86 2.32 -13.50 -0.87
C ASP A 86 2.75 -13.83 0.56
N ASN A 87 2.07 -13.24 1.54
CA ASN A 87 2.38 -13.45 2.94
C ASN A 87 2.02 -14.84 3.48
N ARG A 88 1.24 -15.65 2.74
CA ARG A 88 0.88 -17.02 3.14
C ARG A 88 2.05 -17.99 3.04
N ASN A 89 2.93 -17.76 2.06
CA ASN A 89 4.10 -18.57 1.79
C ASN A 89 5.40 -17.76 1.84
N SER A 90 5.38 -16.62 2.52
CA SER A 90 6.51 -15.71 2.56
C SER A 90 7.45 -16.03 3.71
N TYR A 91 8.75 -15.88 3.47
CA TYR A 91 9.79 -15.84 4.50
C TYR A 91 9.87 -14.48 5.20
N TRP A 92 9.06 -13.50 4.74
CA TRP A 92 9.05 -12.13 5.25
C TRP A 92 8.07 -12.00 6.41
N ASP A 93 8.48 -12.44 7.60
CA ASP A 93 7.67 -12.30 8.82
C ASP A 93 7.78 -10.89 9.39
N VAL A 94 9.02 -10.48 9.64
CA VAL A 94 9.40 -9.14 10.03
C VAL A 94 10.41 -8.64 9.02
N VAL A 95 10.21 -7.42 8.53
CA VAL A 95 11.10 -6.82 7.55
C VAL A 95 12.08 -5.91 8.27
N ARG A 96 13.37 -6.24 8.18
CA ARG A 96 14.47 -5.36 8.59
C ARG A 96 15.14 -4.82 7.36
N PHE A 97 15.38 -3.52 7.32
CA PHE A 97 16.17 -2.91 6.27
C PHE A 97 17.61 -2.77 6.76
N SER A 98 18.55 -3.21 5.93
CA SER A 98 19.97 -2.95 6.14
C SER A 98 20.39 -1.70 5.39
N PHE A 99 21.27 -0.92 5.99
CA PHE A 99 21.92 0.22 5.35
C PHE A 99 23.39 0.29 5.82
N GLU A 100 24.21 0.83 4.97
CA GLU A 100 25.61 1.11 5.26
C GLU A 100 25.69 2.51 5.88
N ASP A 101 26.30 2.62 7.05
CA ASP A 101 26.51 3.92 7.69
C ASP A 101 27.73 4.66 7.11
N LYS A 102 28.04 5.84 7.67
CA LYS A 102 29.16 6.68 7.18
C LYS A 102 30.52 6.03 7.37
N ASP A 103 30.61 5.07 8.27
CA ASP A 103 31.84 4.36 8.64
C ASP A 103 31.96 3.03 7.88
N GLY A 104 31.00 2.72 7.01
CA GLY A 104 30.95 1.50 6.21
C GLY A 104 30.40 0.30 6.99
N GLU A 105 29.88 0.51 8.19
CA GLU A 105 29.24 -0.56 8.96
C GLU A 105 27.82 -0.81 8.50
N ILE A 106 27.49 -2.10 8.34
CA ILE A 106 26.11 -2.50 8.00
C ILE A 106 25.27 -2.47 9.27
N THR A 107 24.38 -1.50 9.35
CA THR A 107 23.43 -1.38 10.45
C THR A 107 22.07 -1.90 9.99
N MET A 108 21.34 -2.57 10.88
CA MET A 108 19.96 -3.00 10.62
C MET A 108 19.01 -2.16 11.46
N ASP A 109 18.00 -1.62 10.83
CA ASP A 109 16.93 -0.94 11.52
C ASP A 109 15.60 -1.66 11.29
N GLN A 110 14.88 -1.84 12.37
CA GLN A 110 13.59 -2.48 12.34
C GLN A 110 12.53 -1.43 12.04
N ILE A 111 12.09 -1.37 10.79
CA ILE A 111 10.79 -0.77 10.54
C ILE A 111 9.78 -1.78 11.06
N GLY A 112 8.93 -1.38 12.01
CA GLY A 112 7.93 -2.23 12.63
C GLY A 112 6.80 -2.65 11.67
N ILE A 113 7.16 -3.16 10.49
CA ILE A 113 6.23 -3.80 9.57
C ILE A 113 6.26 -5.29 9.90
N TYR A 114 5.42 -5.70 10.83
CA TYR A 114 5.08 -7.11 11.03
C TYR A 114 4.24 -7.56 9.83
N TYR A 115 4.92 -8.00 8.77
CA TYR A 115 4.26 -8.34 7.52
C TYR A 115 3.34 -9.55 7.67
N LYS A 116 3.71 -10.52 8.49
CA LYS A 116 2.94 -11.75 8.71
C LYS A 116 1.54 -11.48 9.25
N ASP A 117 1.39 -10.54 10.17
CA ASP A 117 0.12 -10.21 10.81
C ASP A 117 -0.69 -9.17 10.03
N SER A 118 0.00 -8.20 9.42
CA SER A 118 -0.62 -7.08 8.72
C SER A 118 -0.59 -7.18 7.19
N GLY A 119 0.07 -8.20 6.63
CA GLY A 119 0.20 -8.38 5.19
C GLY A 119 -1.12 -8.69 4.50
N LEU A 120 -1.32 -8.10 3.34
CA LEU A 120 -2.53 -8.30 2.55
C LEU A 120 -2.60 -9.71 1.97
N LYS A 121 -3.68 -10.44 2.29
CA LYS A 121 -3.99 -11.77 1.76
C LYS A 121 -4.95 -11.63 0.59
N LEU A 122 -4.54 -12.08 -0.58
CA LEU A 122 -5.35 -12.01 -1.81
C LEU A 122 -5.90 -13.39 -2.21
N PRO A 123 -7.08 -13.48 -2.85
CA PRO A 123 -8.02 -12.39 -3.09
C PRO A 123 -8.68 -11.90 -1.80
N TYR A 124 -8.96 -10.60 -1.69
CA TYR A 124 -9.58 -10.00 -0.52
C TYR A 124 -10.89 -9.28 -0.88
N LYS A 125 -11.96 -9.59 -0.17
CA LYS A 125 -13.28 -8.96 -0.33
C LYS A 125 -13.46 -7.85 0.71
N ILE A 126 -13.56 -6.61 0.25
CA ILE A 126 -13.92 -5.47 1.09
C ILE A 126 -15.43 -5.28 1.04
N ASN A 127 -16.08 -5.29 2.18
CA ASN A 127 -17.53 -5.10 2.28
C ASN A 127 -17.94 -3.68 1.84
N ALA A 128 -19.24 -3.48 1.66
CA ALA A 128 -19.80 -2.15 1.41
C ALA A 128 -19.47 -1.19 2.57
N TYR A 129 -19.02 0.03 2.21
CA TYR A 129 -18.67 1.09 3.18
C TYR A 129 -17.62 0.70 4.22
N ASP A 130 -16.76 -0.25 3.87
CA ASP A 130 -15.73 -0.78 4.75
C ASP A 130 -14.32 -0.30 4.35
N THR A 131 -13.37 -0.44 5.26
CA THR A 131 -11.97 -0.07 5.06
C THR A 131 -11.07 -1.25 5.42
N LEU A 132 -10.15 -1.56 4.52
CA LEU A 132 -9.06 -2.50 4.75
C LEU A 132 -7.77 -1.71 4.93
N THR A 133 -7.05 -1.96 6.03
CA THR A 133 -5.70 -1.45 6.24
C THR A 133 -4.73 -2.63 6.25
N ALA A 134 -3.66 -2.54 5.46
CA ALA A 134 -2.71 -3.63 5.32
C ALA A 134 -1.32 -3.16 4.90
N SER A 135 -0.30 -3.94 5.30
CA SER A 135 1.05 -3.82 4.75
C SER A 135 1.14 -4.53 3.42
N VAL A 136 1.85 -3.96 2.47
CA VAL A 136 2.15 -4.55 1.17
C VAL A 136 3.65 -4.48 0.91
N LEU A 137 4.22 -5.59 0.48
CA LEU A 137 5.63 -5.70 0.08
C LEU A 137 5.69 -6.17 -1.38
N PHE A 138 6.64 -5.62 -2.14
CA PHE A 138 6.82 -5.94 -3.55
C PHE A 138 8.25 -6.41 -3.81
N HIS A 139 8.37 -7.52 -4.56
CA HIS A 139 9.65 -8.09 -4.98
C HIS A 139 10.33 -7.30 -6.09
N ASN A 140 11.64 -7.57 -6.20
CA ASN A 140 12.46 -7.18 -7.35
C ASN A 140 12.49 -5.67 -7.59
N PHE A 141 12.58 -4.90 -6.52
CA PHE A 141 12.80 -3.48 -6.68
C PHE A 141 14.19 -3.24 -7.33
N PRO A 142 14.29 -2.38 -8.36
CA PRO A 142 15.55 -2.17 -9.09
C PRO A 142 16.64 -1.56 -8.19
N VAL A 143 17.74 -2.27 -7.98
CA VAL A 143 18.86 -1.86 -7.10
C VAL A 143 19.53 -0.56 -7.53
N GLN A 144 19.48 -0.24 -8.84
CA GLN A 144 20.06 0.98 -9.40
C GLN A 144 19.31 2.26 -9.01
N ILE A 145 18.06 2.13 -8.54
CA ILE A 145 17.29 3.29 -8.08
C ILE A 145 17.76 3.67 -6.68
N LYS A 146 18.19 4.92 -6.55
CA LYS A 146 18.72 5.48 -5.30
C LYS A 146 17.91 6.71 -4.87
N ARG A 147 17.85 6.94 -3.57
CA ARG A 147 17.23 8.08 -2.89
C ARG A 147 15.72 8.18 -3.03
N ARG A 148 15.18 8.52 -4.20
CA ARG A 148 13.74 8.75 -4.41
C ARG A 148 13.32 8.37 -5.82
N CYS A 149 12.11 7.80 -5.93
CA CYS A 149 11.49 7.59 -7.23
C CYS A 149 9.96 7.68 -7.12
N LYS A 150 9.32 7.85 -8.28
CA LYS A 150 7.86 7.84 -8.37
C LYS A 150 7.40 6.45 -8.79
N GLY A 151 6.38 5.96 -8.10
CA GLY A 151 5.71 4.72 -8.45
C GLY A 151 4.20 4.87 -8.49
N MET A 152 3.53 3.77 -8.75
CA MET A 152 2.08 3.72 -8.78
C MET A 152 1.59 2.38 -8.26
N ILE A 153 0.86 2.40 -7.14
CA ILE A 153 0.15 1.23 -6.65
C ILE A 153 -1.07 1.01 -7.52
N VAL A 154 -1.26 -0.22 -7.97
CA VAL A 154 -2.39 -0.65 -8.79
C VAL A 154 -3.12 -1.78 -8.10
N LEU A 155 -4.41 -1.58 -7.83
CA LEU A 155 -5.33 -2.62 -7.38
C LEU A 155 -6.10 -3.11 -8.60
N THR A 156 -6.08 -4.41 -8.84
CA THR A 156 -6.91 -5.07 -9.85
C THR A 156 -8.17 -5.63 -9.21
N THR A 157 -9.31 -5.28 -9.76
CA THR A 157 -10.63 -5.73 -9.29
C THR A 157 -11.50 -6.13 -10.48
N ALA A 158 -12.61 -6.80 -10.23
CA ALA A 158 -13.58 -7.16 -11.29
C ALA A 158 -14.17 -5.94 -12.03
N ILE A 159 -14.10 -4.76 -11.41
CA ILE A 159 -14.64 -3.50 -11.97
C ILE A 159 -13.56 -2.63 -12.64
N GLY A 160 -12.33 -3.13 -12.72
CA GLY A 160 -11.19 -2.44 -13.33
C GLY A 160 -10.05 -2.16 -12.36
N ASN A 161 -9.08 -1.41 -12.84
CA ASN A 161 -7.86 -1.07 -12.10
C ASN A 161 -7.98 0.29 -11.41
N ILE A 162 -7.69 0.30 -10.12
CA ILE A 162 -7.61 1.53 -9.33
C ILE A 162 -6.13 1.84 -9.08
N LYS A 163 -5.75 3.09 -9.33
CA LYS A 163 -4.36 3.52 -9.36
C LYS A 163 -4.12 4.63 -8.36
N LYS A 164 -3.02 4.55 -7.60
CA LYS A 164 -2.53 5.61 -6.71
C LYS A 164 -1.06 5.89 -7.00
N ARG A 165 -0.75 7.11 -7.39
CA ARG A 165 0.66 7.57 -7.49
C ARG A 165 1.23 7.72 -6.10
N VAL A 166 2.48 7.30 -5.93
CA VAL A 166 3.21 7.32 -4.66
C VAL A 166 4.62 7.85 -4.87
N MET A 167 5.15 8.48 -3.83
CA MET A 167 6.57 8.79 -3.73
C MET A 167 7.23 7.68 -2.92
N MET A 168 8.27 7.08 -3.47
CA MET A 168 9.07 6.07 -2.79
C MET A 168 10.42 6.64 -2.41
N VAL A 169 10.87 6.32 -1.21
CA VAL A 169 12.12 6.80 -0.62
C VAL A 169 12.98 5.61 -0.26
N GLU A 170 14.27 5.69 -0.60
CA GLU A 170 15.25 4.71 -0.14
C GLU A 170 15.33 4.76 1.38
N TYR A 171 15.25 3.59 1.99
CA TYR A 171 15.44 3.48 3.43
C TYR A 171 16.93 3.64 3.73
N ASN A 172 17.29 4.76 4.32
CA ASN A 172 18.64 5.10 4.70
C ASN A 172 18.62 5.92 6.01
N LYS A 173 19.63 5.73 6.87
CA LYS A 173 19.78 6.41 8.16
C LYS A 173 19.86 7.95 8.04
N ASP A 174 20.41 8.46 6.94
CA ASP A 174 20.50 9.90 6.68
C ASP A 174 19.11 10.57 6.49
N TYR A 175 18.06 9.79 6.24
CA TYR A 175 16.66 10.23 6.26
C TYR A 175 16.01 10.13 7.65
N GLN A 176 16.76 9.72 8.67
CA GLN A 176 16.36 9.78 10.09
C GLN A 176 16.40 11.21 10.66
N ASP A 177 16.55 12.23 9.80
CA ASP A 177 16.34 13.61 10.18
C ASP A 177 15.00 13.79 10.89
N ALA A 178 14.86 14.83 11.68
CA ALA A 178 13.80 15.12 12.64
C ALA A 178 12.38 14.63 12.28
N GLU A 179 12.03 14.66 10.99
CA GLU A 179 10.73 14.21 10.47
C GLU A 179 10.49 12.69 10.62
N TYR A 180 11.56 11.86 10.64
CA TYR A 180 11.42 10.41 10.82
C TYR A 180 11.33 10.04 12.31
N ARG A 181 12.04 10.74 13.18
CA ARG A 181 11.88 10.58 14.63
C ARG A 181 10.46 10.88 15.06
N ASP A 182 9.85 11.90 14.48
CA ASP A 182 8.44 12.24 14.73
C ASP A 182 7.50 11.13 14.29
N TYR A 183 7.83 10.41 13.21
CA TYR A 183 7.05 9.24 12.75
C TYR A 183 7.13 8.07 13.73
N LEU A 184 8.32 7.69 14.15
CA LEU A 184 8.50 6.62 15.15
C LEU A 184 7.85 6.99 16.48
N CYS A 185 7.96 8.27 16.90
CA CYS A 185 7.27 8.77 18.08
C CYS A 185 5.75 8.68 17.96
N TYR A 186 5.20 8.99 16.78
CA TYR A 186 3.78 8.87 16.51
C TYR A 186 3.31 7.41 16.50
N CYS A 187 4.02 6.49 15.84
CA CYS A 187 3.70 5.06 15.87
C CYS A 187 3.75 4.50 17.29
N ARG A 188 4.76 4.85 18.09
CA ARG A 188 4.85 4.47 19.50
C ARG A 188 3.75 5.09 20.38
N SER A 189 3.24 6.27 20.01
CA SER A 189 2.11 6.88 20.74
C SER A 189 0.81 6.14 20.48
N LEU A 190 0.60 5.60 19.26
CA LEU A 190 -0.57 4.79 18.92
C LEU A 190 -0.57 3.41 19.59
N GLU A 191 0.61 2.82 19.84
CA GLU A 191 0.75 1.57 20.58
C GLU A 191 0.45 1.72 22.07
N LYS A 192 0.69 2.91 22.65
CA LYS A 192 0.40 3.20 24.06
C LYS A 192 -1.07 3.55 24.35
N THR A 193 -1.87 3.73 23.32
CA THR A 193 -3.31 4.09 23.44
C THR A 193 -4.23 2.86 23.22
N LYS A 194 -3.68 1.68 23.11
CA LYS A 194 -4.37 0.39 23.15
C LYS A 194 -4.10 -0.31 24.47
#